data_9c69bd17b7edb04e338010513ba09a6e
#
_entry.id   9c69bd17b7edb04e338010513ba09a6e
#
_cell.length_a   1.000
_cell.length_b   1.000
_cell.length_c   1.000
_cell.angle_alpha   90.00
_cell.angle_beta   90.00
_cell.angle_gamma   90.00
#
_symmetry.space_group_name_H-M   'P 1'
#
loop_
_entity.id
_entity.type
_entity.pdbx_description
1 polymer ?
#
loop_
_entity_poly.entity_id
_entity_poly.type
_entity_poly.pdbx_seq_one_letter_code
_entity_poly.pdbx_strand_id
1 'polypeptide(L)'
;LGVAANLQFSLPAGLTWQLMQKLIPDIPALSPFSPEVMRWRLLDLFRSERFQTTSEFENIRSILQSYLGSGESADYQLAGQLADIFDQYLVYRPQWIDAWQEGKLLGLGEDEVWQAQLWRYLDDGNQSAPHRVALWEKLLSSLDKAHLPERFFVFGISTMAPMYLQLLQKISEHCDVFVFALNPSGQYWGNVIEAAQLLKGGDDADLSQTGHPLLASLGKQGRDFFDFLTEIGLEEQPVFEEVSDDTLLHCLQNDIQNLRMPS
;
A
#
# COMPACT_ATOMS: atom_id res chain seq x y z
N LEU A 1 -5.51 -30.50 16.77
CA LEU A 1 -6.90 -30.23 16.41
C LEU A 1 -7.01 -30.28 14.90
N GLY A 2 -7.69 -31.28 14.31
CA GLY A 2 -7.70 -31.51 12.84
C GLY A 2 -8.77 -30.75 12.06
N VAL A 3 -9.47 -29.78 12.65
CA VAL A 3 -10.53 -29.02 11.98
C VAL A 3 -10.33 -27.53 12.23
N ALA A 4 -10.20 -26.76 11.12
CA ALA A 4 -10.28 -25.32 11.12
C ALA A 4 -11.65 -24.91 10.54
N ALA A 5 -12.48 -24.25 11.33
CA ALA A 5 -13.81 -23.81 10.93
C ALA A 5 -13.96 -22.32 11.22
N ASN A 6 -14.81 -21.67 10.44
CA ASN A 6 -15.14 -20.25 10.60
C ASN A 6 -13.92 -19.30 10.47
N LEU A 7 -12.96 -19.67 9.60
CA LEU A 7 -11.86 -18.79 9.24
C LEU A 7 -12.28 -17.86 8.11
N GLN A 8 -12.02 -16.57 8.27
CA GLN A 8 -12.22 -15.57 7.25
C GLN A 8 -10.86 -15.03 6.79
N PHE A 9 -10.57 -15.15 5.50
CA PHE A 9 -9.36 -14.62 4.90
C PHE A 9 -9.68 -13.37 4.08
N SER A 10 -8.90 -12.32 4.27
CA SER A 10 -9.03 -11.11 3.48
C SER A 10 -7.68 -10.42 3.31
N LEU A 11 -7.53 -9.70 2.19
CA LEU A 11 -6.43 -8.77 2.01
C LEU A 11 -6.68 -7.50 2.83
N PRO A 12 -5.64 -6.71 3.17
CA PRO A 12 -5.80 -5.50 4.00
C PRO A 12 -6.86 -4.52 3.49
N ALA A 13 -6.92 -4.28 2.18
CA ALA A 13 -7.93 -3.41 1.58
C ALA A 13 -9.37 -3.98 1.75
N GLY A 14 -9.54 -5.29 1.55
CA GLY A 14 -10.81 -5.97 1.75
C GLY A 14 -11.26 -5.97 3.21
N LEU A 15 -10.34 -6.23 4.14
CA LEU A 15 -10.60 -6.13 5.58
C LEU A 15 -11.07 -4.73 5.96
N THR A 16 -10.36 -3.71 5.48
CA THR A 16 -10.71 -2.31 5.74
C THR A 16 -12.14 -1.99 5.30
N TRP A 17 -12.50 -2.39 4.07
CA TRP A 17 -13.84 -2.15 3.55
C TRP A 17 -14.92 -2.93 4.31
N GLN A 18 -14.66 -4.17 4.69
CA GLN A 18 -15.57 -4.97 5.52
C GLN A 18 -15.80 -4.33 6.90
N LEU A 19 -14.75 -3.79 7.52
CA LEU A 19 -14.88 -3.06 8.78
C LEU A 19 -15.70 -1.76 8.61
N MET A 20 -15.46 -1.01 7.52
CA MET A 20 -16.28 0.16 7.19
C MET A 20 -17.75 -0.20 7.04
N GLN A 21 -18.07 -1.29 6.31
CA GLN A 21 -19.44 -1.77 6.16
C GLN A 21 -20.09 -2.16 7.49
N LYS A 22 -19.32 -2.75 8.38
CA LYS A 22 -19.82 -3.23 9.67
C LYS A 22 -20.05 -2.10 10.68
N LEU A 23 -19.20 -1.08 10.63
CA LEU A 23 -19.12 -0.03 11.66
C LEU A 23 -19.74 1.31 11.22
N ILE A 24 -19.83 1.56 9.93
CA ILE A 24 -20.35 2.81 9.38
C ILE A 24 -21.65 2.52 8.66
N PRO A 25 -22.76 3.22 8.99
CA PRO A 25 -24.02 3.06 8.29
C PRO A 25 -23.91 3.38 6.79
N ASP A 26 -24.73 2.71 5.98
CA ASP A 26 -24.96 2.99 4.56
C ASP A 26 -23.74 2.80 3.65
N ILE A 27 -22.74 2.03 4.07
CA ILE A 27 -21.61 1.66 3.21
C ILE A 27 -21.99 0.50 2.29
N PRO A 28 -21.90 0.67 0.94
CA PRO A 28 -22.29 -0.35 -0.03
C PRO A 28 -21.35 -1.56 -0.03
N ALA A 29 -21.80 -2.68 -0.57
CA ALA A 29 -20.99 -3.90 -0.69
C ALA A 29 -19.72 -3.69 -1.52
N LEU A 30 -19.80 -2.91 -2.59
CA LEU A 30 -18.67 -2.55 -3.44
C LEU A 30 -18.39 -1.05 -3.33
N SER A 31 -17.12 -0.70 -3.10
CA SER A 31 -16.72 0.72 -3.08
C SER A 31 -16.92 1.36 -4.46
N PRO A 32 -17.53 2.55 -4.55
CA PRO A 32 -17.59 3.30 -5.81
C PRO A 32 -16.21 3.77 -6.30
N PHE A 33 -15.18 3.65 -5.46
CA PHE A 33 -13.79 3.94 -5.75
C PHE A 33 -12.92 2.67 -5.77
N SER A 34 -13.50 1.48 -5.97
CA SER A 34 -12.71 0.29 -6.30
C SER A 34 -12.15 0.39 -7.72
N PRO A 35 -10.99 -0.22 -8.02
CA PRO A 35 -10.40 -0.17 -9.37
C PRO A 35 -11.37 -0.59 -10.46
N GLU A 36 -12.20 -1.61 -10.22
CA GLU A 36 -13.19 -2.10 -11.16
C GLU A 36 -14.24 -1.03 -11.50
N VAL A 37 -14.77 -0.35 -10.49
CA VAL A 37 -15.79 0.70 -10.69
C VAL A 37 -15.17 1.94 -11.32
N MET A 38 -14.02 2.39 -10.83
CA MET A 38 -13.32 3.55 -11.40
C MET A 38 -12.95 3.33 -12.87
N ARG A 39 -12.52 2.12 -13.26
CA ARG A 39 -12.22 1.76 -14.65
C ARG A 39 -13.41 2.00 -15.58
N TRP A 40 -14.59 1.51 -15.22
CA TRP A 40 -15.79 1.69 -16.04
C TRP A 40 -16.23 3.15 -16.11
N ARG A 41 -16.10 3.90 -15.02
CA ARG A 41 -16.42 5.33 -14.99
C ARG A 41 -15.46 6.16 -15.85
N LEU A 42 -14.16 5.87 -15.81
CA LEU A 42 -13.17 6.49 -16.68
C LEU A 42 -13.37 6.13 -18.15
N LEU A 43 -13.69 4.87 -18.45
CA LEU A 43 -13.99 4.45 -19.81
C LEU A 43 -15.24 5.16 -20.37
N ASP A 44 -16.27 5.28 -19.56
CA ASP A 44 -17.49 6.02 -19.92
C ASP A 44 -17.18 7.50 -20.16
N LEU A 45 -16.38 8.11 -19.29
CA LEU A 45 -15.88 9.47 -19.49
C LEU A 45 -15.17 9.63 -20.84
N PHE A 46 -14.16 8.79 -21.12
CA PHE A 46 -13.34 8.91 -22.34
C PHE A 46 -14.17 8.76 -23.62
N ARG A 47 -15.27 8.00 -23.58
CA ARG A 47 -16.19 7.80 -24.70
C ARG A 47 -17.34 8.81 -24.76
N SER A 48 -17.49 9.63 -23.72
CA SER A 48 -18.58 10.62 -23.65
C SER A 48 -18.38 11.78 -24.62
N GLU A 49 -19.47 12.32 -25.17
CA GLU A 49 -19.45 13.54 -25.96
C GLU A 49 -18.89 14.71 -25.15
N ARG A 50 -19.20 14.79 -23.86
CA ARG A 50 -18.66 15.79 -22.94
C ARG A 50 -17.13 15.79 -22.95
N PHE A 51 -16.50 14.64 -22.81
CA PHE A 51 -15.04 14.53 -22.82
C PHE A 51 -14.46 14.95 -24.17
N GLN A 52 -15.11 14.60 -25.27
CA GLN A 52 -14.61 14.85 -26.62
C GLN A 52 -14.72 16.33 -27.05
N THR A 53 -15.73 17.05 -26.55
CA THR A 53 -16.08 18.38 -27.07
C THR A 53 -15.79 19.54 -26.08
N THR A 54 -15.79 19.27 -24.77
CA THR A 54 -15.69 20.35 -23.78
C THR A 54 -14.25 20.79 -23.59
N SER A 55 -14.03 22.10 -23.51
CA SER A 55 -12.70 22.70 -23.24
C SER A 55 -12.13 22.30 -21.87
N GLU A 56 -12.98 21.96 -20.94
CA GLU A 56 -12.60 21.44 -19.61
C GLU A 56 -11.58 20.28 -19.71
N PHE A 57 -11.76 19.38 -20.68
CA PHE A 57 -10.91 18.20 -20.84
C PHE A 57 -9.84 18.34 -21.94
N GLU A 58 -9.65 19.52 -22.52
CA GLU A 58 -8.71 19.74 -23.62
C GLU A 58 -7.28 19.34 -23.25
N ASN A 59 -6.81 19.74 -22.07
CA ASN A 59 -5.49 19.39 -21.58
C ASN A 59 -5.33 17.86 -21.42
N ILE A 60 -6.33 17.19 -20.83
CA ILE A 60 -6.30 15.74 -20.64
C ILE A 60 -6.30 15.02 -21.98
N ARG A 61 -7.14 15.46 -22.94
CA ARG A 61 -7.16 14.89 -24.29
C ARG A 61 -5.80 15.03 -24.99
N SER A 62 -5.17 16.20 -24.88
CA SER A 62 -3.85 16.45 -25.47
C SER A 62 -2.79 15.50 -24.91
N ILE A 63 -2.77 15.31 -23.58
CA ILE A 63 -1.79 14.42 -22.90
C ILE A 63 -2.06 12.95 -23.25
N LEU A 64 -3.31 12.54 -23.25
CA LEU A 64 -3.69 11.14 -23.47
C LEU A 64 -3.91 10.80 -24.95
N GLN A 65 -3.72 11.72 -25.87
CA GLN A 65 -4.00 11.56 -27.31
C GLN A 65 -3.28 10.36 -27.91
N SER A 66 -2.06 10.07 -27.48
CA SER A 66 -1.28 8.91 -27.97
C SER A 66 -1.87 7.56 -27.56
N TYR A 67 -2.70 7.52 -26.54
CA TYR A 67 -3.34 6.34 -26.01
C TYR A 67 -4.81 6.21 -26.41
N LEU A 68 -5.54 7.34 -26.42
CA LEU A 68 -6.96 7.39 -26.78
C LEU A 68 -7.12 7.26 -28.29
N GLY A 69 -8.09 6.44 -28.71
CA GLY A 69 -8.41 6.27 -30.13
C GLY A 69 -7.54 5.28 -30.89
N SER A 70 -6.56 4.63 -30.26
CA SER A 70 -5.80 3.53 -30.89
C SER A 70 -6.60 2.22 -30.97
N GLY A 71 -7.85 2.22 -30.52
CA GLY A 71 -8.79 1.11 -30.54
C GLY A 71 -9.52 0.94 -29.21
N GLU A 72 -10.66 0.28 -29.22
CA GLU A 72 -11.49 0.07 -28.02
C GLU A 72 -10.77 -0.61 -26.85
N SER A 73 -9.78 -1.47 -27.18
CA SER A 73 -8.94 -2.14 -26.20
C SER A 73 -7.99 -1.17 -25.49
N ALA A 74 -7.47 -0.15 -26.19
CA ALA A 74 -6.53 0.81 -25.64
C ALA A 74 -7.21 1.72 -24.61
N ASP A 75 -8.43 2.22 -24.91
CA ASP A 75 -9.20 3.04 -23.96
C ASP A 75 -9.50 2.28 -22.68
N TYR A 76 -9.86 1.01 -22.78
CA TYR A 76 -10.12 0.16 -21.63
C TYR A 76 -8.88 -0.12 -20.79
N GLN A 77 -7.74 -0.34 -21.44
CA GLN A 77 -6.45 -0.55 -20.76
C GLN A 77 -6.01 0.72 -20.04
N LEU A 78 -6.11 1.87 -20.69
CA LEU A 78 -5.79 3.18 -20.08
C LEU A 78 -6.67 3.45 -18.86
N ALA A 79 -7.98 3.27 -19.01
CA ALA A 79 -8.93 3.43 -17.90
C ALA A 79 -8.57 2.50 -16.71
N GLY A 80 -8.14 1.27 -17.00
CA GLY A 80 -7.66 0.33 -15.98
C GLY A 80 -6.41 0.81 -15.27
N GLN A 81 -5.39 1.23 -16.01
CA GLN A 81 -4.15 1.74 -15.44
C GLN A 81 -4.38 2.98 -14.56
N LEU A 82 -5.22 3.90 -15.00
CA LEU A 82 -5.56 5.08 -14.21
C LEU A 82 -6.36 4.74 -12.96
N ALA A 83 -7.28 3.79 -13.03
CA ALA A 83 -8.02 3.30 -11.87
C ALA A 83 -7.08 2.67 -10.83
N ASP A 84 -6.12 1.86 -11.28
CA ASP A 84 -5.11 1.25 -10.40
C ASP A 84 -4.20 2.31 -9.77
N ILE A 85 -3.82 3.36 -10.51
CA ILE A 85 -3.03 4.48 -9.99
C ILE A 85 -3.82 5.25 -8.92
N PHE A 86 -5.09 5.56 -9.14
CA PHE A 86 -5.91 6.25 -8.15
C PHE A 86 -6.16 5.39 -6.90
N ASP A 87 -6.32 4.08 -7.06
CA ASP A 87 -6.40 3.18 -5.90
C ASP A 87 -5.09 3.20 -5.08
N GLN A 88 -3.92 3.24 -5.74
CA GLN A 88 -2.64 3.41 -5.07
C GLN A 88 -2.54 4.77 -4.35
N TYR A 89 -3.05 5.86 -4.94
CA TYR A 89 -3.06 7.15 -4.27
C TYR A 89 -3.96 7.15 -3.03
N LEU A 90 -5.11 6.50 -3.09
CA LEU A 90 -5.99 6.32 -1.93
C LEU A 90 -5.32 5.57 -0.77
N VAL A 91 -4.28 4.77 -1.05
CA VAL A 91 -3.57 3.96 -0.06
C VAL A 91 -2.28 4.63 0.40
N TYR A 92 -1.49 5.14 -0.55
CA TYR A 92 -0.12 5.60 -0.29
C TYR A 92 0.05 7.13 -0.28
N ARG A 93 -0.94 7.87 -0.77
CA ARG A 93 -0.91 9.34 -0.91
C ARG A 93 -2.24 9.98 -0.54
N PRO A 94 -2.84 9.64 0.62
CA PRO A 94 -4.15 10.18 1.01
C PRO A 94 -4.17 11.71 0.99
N GLN A 95 -3.06 12.35 1.37
CA GLN A 95 -2.95 13.82 1.37
C GLN A 95 -3.06 14.45 -0.03
N TRP A 96 -2.73 13.72 -1.11
CA TRP A 96 -2.93 14.21 -2.47
C TRP A 96 -4.42 14.22 -2.81
N ILE A 97 -5.09 13.16 -2.44
CA ILE A 97 -6.53 12.99 -2.66
C ILE A 97 -7.30 14.10 -1.95
N ASP A 98 -7.01 14.35 -0.68
CA ASP A 98 -7.66 15.40 0.11
C ASP A 98 -7.40 16.79 -0.50
N ALA A 99 -6.16 17.11 -0.86
CA ALA A 99 -5.81 18.39 -1.49
C ALA A 99 -6.54 18.59 -2.83
N TRP A 100 -6.59 17.55 -3.67
CA TRP A 100 -7.23 17.63 -4.98
C TRP A 100 -8.76 17.78 -4.86
N GLN A 101 -9.39 17.19 -3.87
CA GLN A 101 -10.82 17.42 -3.57
C GLN A 101 -11.09 18.87 -3.17
N GLU A 102 -10.20 19.47 -2.39
CA GLU A 102 -10.30 20.87 -2.00
C GLU A 102 -9.92 21.83 -3.16
N GLY A 103 -9.59 21.31 -4.33
CA GLY A 103 -9.16 22.10 -5.49
C GLY A 103 -7.73 22.64 -5.40
N LYS A 104 -6.93 22.15 -4.46
CA LYS A 104 -5.53 22.55 -4.27
C LYS A 104 -4.60 21.66 -5.08
N LEU A 105 -3.50 22.25 -5.56
CA LEU A 105 -2.38 21.55 -6.17
C LEU A 105 -1.18 21.62 -5.22
N LEU A 106 -0.41 20.55 -5.16
CA LEU A 106 0.73 20.38 -4.25
C LEU A 106 2.09 20.67 -4.90
N GLY A 107 2.11 20.94 -6.20
CA GLY A 107 3.34 21.18 -6.96
C GLY A 107 4.13 19.90 -7.27
N LEU A 108 3.44 18.80 -7.51
CA LEU A 108 4.05 17.48 -7.76
C LEU A 108 4.60 17.31 -9.18
N GLY A 109 4.47 18.33 -10.04
CA GLY A 109 4.91 18.32 -11.42
C GLY A 109 3.79 18.59 -12.41
N GLU A 110 4.11 18.48 -13.71
CA GLU A 110 3.18 18.82 -14.81
C GLU A 110 1.96 17.88 -14.87
N ASP A 111 2.14 16.63 -14.46
CA ASP A 111 1.09 15.63 -14.50
C ASP A 111 0.04 15.79 -13.39
N GLU A 112 0.31 16.56 -12.35
CA GLU A 112 -0.62 16.73 -11.23
C GLU A 112 -1.95 17.35 -11.67
N VAL A 113 -1.90 18.33 -12.56
CA VAL A 113 -3.09 19.11 -12.96
C VAL A 113 -4.16 18.22 -13.57
N TRP A 114 -3.78 17.39 -14.54
CA TRP A 114 -4.73 16.53 -15.23
C TRP A 114 -5.19 15.35 -14.36
N GLN A 115 -4.31 14.81 -13.51
CA GLN A 115 -4.67 13.75 -12.57
C GLN A 115 -5.66 14.25 -11.52
N ALA A 116 -5.40 15.41 -10.92
CA ALA A 116 -6.31 16.05 -9.99
C ALA A 116 -7.69 16.35 -10.62
N GLN A 117 -7.71 16.72 -11.92
CA GLN A 117 -8.94 16.96 -12.64
C GLN A 117 -9.75 15.65 -12.85
N LEU A 118 -9.09 14.56 -13.25
CA LEU A 118 -9.73 13.24 -13.37
C LEU A 118 -10.22 12.73 -12.01
N TRP A 119 -9.46 12.95 -10.95
CA TRP A 119 -9.88 12.59 -9.61
C TRP A 119 -11.17 13.32 -9.21
N ARG A 120 -11.25 14.64 -9.40
CA ARG A 120 -12.47 15.43 -9.13
C ARG A 120 -13.67 15.01 -9.97
N TYR A 121 -13.45 14.47 -11.18
CA TYR A 121 -14.51 13.84 -11.95
C TYR A 121 -14.99 12.54 -11.31
N LEU A 122 -14.07 11.71 -10.82
CA LEU A 122 -14.41 10.47 -10.12
C LEU A 122 -15.09 10.73 -8.77
N ASP A 123 -14.78 11.85 -8.12
CA ASP A 123 -15.35 12.25 -6.84
C ASP A 123 -16.14 13.56 -6.98
N ASP A 124 -17.23 13.49 -7.76
CA ASP A 124 -18.16 14.61 -8.03
C ASP A 124 -19.30 14.73 -6.98
N GLY A 125 -19.23 13.93 -5.91
CA GLY A 125 -20.21 13.93 -4.83
C GLY A 125 -21.50 13.15 -5.11
N ASN A 126 -21.62 12.48 -6.27
CA ASN A 126 -22.79 11.69 -6.65
C ASN A 126 -22.64 10.18 -6.41
N GLN A 127 -21.57 9.77 -5.75
CA GLN A 127 -21.30 8.36 -5.47
C GLN A 127 -22.18 7.85 -4.30
N SER A 128 -22.40 6.53 -4.29
CA SER A 128 -23.18 5.86 -3.25
C SER A 128 -22.50 5.87 -1.86
N ALA A 129 -21.20 6.14 -1.80
CA ALA A 129 -20.43 6.32 -0.57
C ALA A 129 -19.16 7.13 -0.85
N PRO A 130 -18.60 7.81 0.16
CA PRO A 130 -17.30 8.44 0.07
C PRO A 130 -16.17 7.41 -0.14
N HIS A 131 -15.01 7.89 -0.61
CA HIS A 131 -13.82 7.04 -0.72
C HIS A 131 -13.21 6.72 0.64
N ARG A 132 -12.29 5.74 0.67
CA ARG A 132 -11.72 5.21 1.91
C ARG A 132 -10.98 6.26 2.76
N VAL A 133 -10.32 7.25 2.13
CA VAL A 133 -9.62 8.32 2.86
C VAL A 133 -10.61 9.17 3.65
N ALA A 134 -11.70 9.61 3.03
CA ALA A 134 -12.74 10.38 3.71
C ALA A 134 -13.46 9.60 4.84
N LEU A 135 -13.48 8.26 4.77
CA LEU A 135 -14.06 7.40 5.81
C LEU A 135 -13.07 7.00 6.90
N TRP A 136 -11.78 7.32 6.75
CA TRP A 136 -10.71 6.76 7.57
C TRP A 136 -10.85 7.10 9.05
N GLU A 137 -10.94 8.37 9.36
CA GLU A 137 -11.07 8.84 10.76
C GLU A 137 -12.33 8.30 11.42
N LYS A 138 -13.43 8.21 10.66
CA LYS A 138 -14.67 7.63 11.14
C LYS A 138 -14.53 6.14 11.43
N LEU A 139 -13.82 5.41 10.57
CA LEU A 139 -13.50 4.00 10.82
C LEU A 139 -12.71 3.83 12.12
N LEU A 140 -11.58 4.55 12.25
CA LEU A 140 -10.70 4.43 13.42
C LEU A 140 -11.42 4.77 14.73
N SER A 141 -12.28 5.79 14.72
CA SER A 141 -13.05 6.19 15.90
C SER A 141 -14.25 5.29 16.22
N SER A 142 -14.68 4.46 15.26
CA SER A 142 -15.81 3.53 15.42
C SER A 142 -15.39 2.12 15.81
N LEU A 143 -14.08 1.85 15.91
CA LEU A 143 -13.57 0.54 16.33
C LEU A 143 -13.92 0.30 17.81
N ASP A 144 -14.51 -0.85 18.09
CA ASP A 144 -14.78 -1.31 19.44
C ASP A 144 -14.68 -2.83 19.54
N LYS A 145 -14.52 -3.33 20.77
CA LYS A 145 -14.37 -4.76 21.04
C LYS A 145 -15.60 -5.59 20.65
N ALA A 146 -16.80 -5.00 20.66
CA ALA A 146 -18.03 -5.74 20.37
C ALA A 146 -18.15 -6.15 18.91
N HIS A 147 -17.46 -5.41 18.02
CA HIS A 147 -17.51 -5.61 16.59
C HIS A 147 -16.28 -6.32 16.02
N LEU A 148 -15.26 -6.55 16.83
CA LEU A 148 -14.02 -7.22 16.43
C LEU A 148 -14.01 -8.68 16.89
N PRO A 149 -13.30 -9.59 16.21
CA PRO A 149 -13.05 -10.92 16.71
C PRO A 149 -12.09 -10.85 17.91
N GLU A 150 -11.97 -11.96 18.66
CA GLU A 150 -11.03 -12.03 19.77
C GLU A 150 -9.57 -11.90 19.32
N ARG A 151 -9.26 -12.34 18.10
CA ARG A 151 -7.90 -12.38 17.56
C ARG A 151 -7.86 -12.09 16.09
N PHE A 152 -6.83 -11.38 15.67
CA PHE A 152 -6.42 -11.20 14.27
C PHE A 152 -5.07 -11.87 14.02
N PHE A 153 -4.93 -12.47 12.85
CA PHE A 153 -3.68 -13.06 12.39
C PHE A 153 -3.30 -12.43 11.06
N VAL A 154 -2.13 -11.80 11.01
CA VAL A 154 -1.52 -11.28 9.79
C VAL A 154 -0.44 -12.23 9.36
N PHE A 155 -0.55 -12.82 8.18
CA PHE A 155 0.35 -13.86 7.71
C PHE A 155 0.75 -13.67 6.25
N GLY A 156 2.03 -13.91 5.94
CA GLY A 156 2.54 -13.91 4.56
C GLY A 156 2.67 -12.52 3.94
N ILE A 157 2.69 -11.46 4.75
CA ILE A 157 2.88 -10.08 4.29
C ILE A 157 4.33 -9.68 4.57
N SER A 158 5.05 -9.31 3.51
CA SER A 158 6.44 -8.83 3.58
C SER A 158 6.56 -7.31 3.60
N THR A 159 5.49 -6.60 3.25
CA THR A 159 5.38 -5.15 3.31
C THR A 159 3.91 -4.75 3.39
N MET A 160 3.60 -3.65 4.06
CA MET A 160 2.24 -3.16 4.23
C MET A 160 2.23 -1.63 4.15
N ALA A 161 1.18 -1.07 3.54
CA ALA A 161 1.01 0.38 3.53
C ALA A 161 0.80 0.93 4.95
N PRO A 162 1.35 2.10 5.28
CA PRO A 162 1.27 2.69 6.62
C PRO A 162 -0.17 2.80 7.17
N MET A 163 -1.14 3.11 6.31
CA MET A 163 -2.54 3.18 6.74
C MET A 163 -3.07 1.84 7.27
N TYR A 164 -2.71 0.71 6.68
CA TYR A 164 -3.17 -0.60 7.18
C TYR A 164 -2.45 -0.99 8.47
N LEU A 165 -1.19 -0.60 8.63
CA LEU A 165 -0.47 -0.78 9.89
C LEU A 165 -1.10 0.04 11.02
N GLN A 166 -1.48 1.30 10.74
CA GLN A 166 -2.24 2.14 11.67
C GLN A 166 -3.58 1.50 12.05
N LEU A 167 -4.28 0.90 11.09
CA LEU A 167 -5.53 0.17 11.39
C LEU A 167 -5.28 -1.02 12.31
N LEU A 168 -4.25 -1.83 12.04
CA LEU A 168 -3.90 -2.98 12.89
C LEU A 168 -3.48 -2.54 14.30
N GLN A 169 -2.72 -1.47 14.41
CA GLN A 169 -2.38 -0.85 15.69
C GLN A 169 -3.64 -0.41 16.44
N LYS A 170 -4.59 0.22 15.76
CA LYS A 170 -5.84 0.63 16.38
C LYS A 170 -6.73 -0.56 16.77
N ILE A 171 -6.75 -1.61 15.97
CA ILE A 171 -7.43 -2.88 16.30
C ILE A 171 -6.81 -3.53 17.54
N SER A 172 -5.47 -3.48 17.70
CA SER A 172 -4.77 -4.08 18.85
C SER A 172 -5.12 -3.45 20.20
N GLU A 173 -5.69 -2.24 20.22
CA GLU A 173 -6.23 -1.64 21.45
C GLU A 173 -7.48 -2.39 21.98
N HIS A 174 -8.12 -3.23 21.15
CA HIS A 174 -9.39 -3.88 21.44
C HIS A 174 -9.32 -5.40 21.45
N CYS A 175 -8.37 -6.02 20.75
CA CYS A 175 -8.20 -7.47 20.64
C CYS A 175 -6.74 -7.85 20.34
N ASP A 176 -6.41 -9.14 20.49
CA ASP A 176 -5.05 -9.64 20.19
C ASP A 176 -4.78 -9.62 18.68
N VAL A 177 -3.65 -9.04 18.27
CA VAL A 177 -3.17 -9.03 16.87
C VAL A 177 -1.81 -9.73 16.81
N PHE A 178 -1.74 -10.81 16.03
CA PHE A 178 -0.53 -11.58 15.81
C PHE A 178 -0.02 -11.33 14.37
N VAL A 179 1.22 -10.87 14.25
CA VAL A 179 1.86 -10.62 12.95
C VAL A 179 2.95 -11.66 12.73
N PHE A 180 2.78 -12.53 11.74
CA PHE A 180 3.78 -13.51 11.30
C PHE A 180 4.53 -12.92 10.12
N ALA A 181 5.69 -12.33 10.39
CA ALA A 181 6.55 -11.71 9.39
C ALA A 181 7.81 -12.55 9.17
N LEU A 182 8.23 -12.68 7.92
CA LEU A 182 9.50 -13.31 7.57
C LEU A 182 10.63 -12.30 7.80
N ASN A 183 11.36 -12.46 8.89
CA ASN A 183 12.57 -11.68 9.17
C ASN A 183 13.81 -12.38 8.59
N PRO A 184 14.54 -11.77 7.65
CA PRO A 184 15.71 -12.40 7.03
C PRO A 184 16.93 -12.51 7.96
N SER A 185 17.01 -11.71 9.03
CA SER A 185 18.14 -11.70 9.94
C SER A 185 17.71 -11.75 11.40
N GLY A 186 18.43 -12.53 12.20
CA GLY A 186 18.28 -12.55 13.66
C GLY A 186 18.93 -11.35 14.37
N GLN A 187 19.64 -10.50 13.62
CA GLN A 187 20.26 -9.27 14.12
C GLN A 187 19.49 -8.06 13.60
N TYR A 188 19.59 -6.93 14.28
CA TYR A 188 19.02 -5.69 13.78
C TYR A 188 19.71 -5.24 12.49
N TRP A 189 18.93 -5.07 11.43
CA TRP A 189 19.40 -4.75 10.10
C TRP A 189 18.77 -3.48 9.48
N GLY A 190 18.05 -2.70 10.30
CA GLY A 190 17.48 -1.41 9.91
C GLY A 190 18.50 -0.41 9.38
N ASN A 191 19.75 -0.48 9.87
CA ASN A 191 20.84 0.39 9.46
C ASN A 191 21.62 -0.12 8.22
N VAL A 192 21.27 -1.27 7.67
CA VAL A 192 21.96 -1.85 6.51
C VAL A 192 21.64 -1.04 5.26
N ILE A 193 22.64 -0.41 4.65
CA ILE A 193 22.54 0.41 3.44
C ILE A 193 23.47 -0.09 2.35
N GLU A 194 23.16 0.26 1.10
CA GLU A 194 24.05 -0.09 -0.02
C GLU A 194 25.39 0.61 0.10
N ALA A 195 26.49 -0.11 -0.14
CA ALA A 195 27.83 0.43 -0.16
C ALA A 195 27.96 1.66 -1.10
N ALA A 196 27.23 1.67 -2.21
CA ALA A 196 27.20 2.80 -3.13
C ALA A 196 26.56 4.08 -2.54
N GLN A 197 25.69 3.95 -1.55
CA GLN A 197 25.13 5.10 -0.83
C GLN A 197 26.10 5.64 0.22
N LEU A 198 26.85 4.75 0.89
CA LEU A 198 27.90 5.14 1.82
C LEU A 198 29.00 5.95 1.13
N LEU A 199 29.44 5.54 -0.05
CA LEU A 199 30.46 6.24 -0.82
C LEU A 199 30.04 7.66 -1.25
N LYS A 200 28.75 7.96 -1.31
CA LYS A 200 28.23 9.31 -1.57
C LYS A 200 28.29 10.22 -0.34
N GLY A 201 28.41 9.65 0.85
CA GLY A 201 28.46 10.36 2.14
C GLY A 201 29.85 10.93 2.52
N GLY A 202 30.91 10.64 1.77
CA GLY A 202 32.28 11.15 2.01
C GLY A 202 33.18 10.21 2.81
N ASP A 203 34.36 10.70 3.21
CA ASP A 203 35.46 9.91 3.86
C ASP A 203 35.12 9.30 5.24
N ASP A 204 34.03 9.73 5.87
CA ASP A 204 33.58 9.24 7.19
C ASP A 204 32.55 8.10 7.12
N ALA A 205 32.38 7.45 5.96
CA ALA A 205 31.41 6.38 5.78
C ALA A 205 31.78 5.14 6.62
N ASP A 206 30.91 4.78 7.57
CA ASP A 206 31.07 3.58 8.39
C ASP A 206 30.68 2.33 7.59
N LEU A 207 31.68 1.63 7.05
CA LEU A 207 31.53 0.41 6.28
C LEU A 207 30.91 -0.76 7.09
N SER A 208 30.88 -0.67 8.41
CA SER A 208 30.19 -1.67 9.26
C SER A 208 28.67 -1.73 9.01
N GLN A 209 28.10 -0.69 8.41
CA GLN A 209 26.68 -0.59 8.08
C GLN A 209 26.32 -1.27 6.75
N THR A 210 27.27 -1.81 6.00
CA THR A 210 26.97 -2.42 4.70
C THR A 210 26.22 -3.75 4.81
N GLY A 211 26.43 -4.51 5.90
CA GLY A 211 25.82 -5.83 6.09
C GLY A 211 25.96 -6.74 4.87
N HIS A 212 25.06 -7.71 4.70
CA HIS A 212 25.06 -8.57 3.52
C HIS A 212 24.60 -7.81 2.27
N PRO A 213 25.34 -7.80 1.13
CA PRO A 213 25.04 -6.99 -0.06
C PRO A 213 23.64 -7.21 -0.65
N LEU A 214 23.16 -8.46 -0.66
CA LEU A 214 21.80 -8.76 -1.14
C LEU A 214 20.73 -8.17 -0.23
N LEU A 215 20.93 -8.19 1.07
CA LEU A 215 20.00 -7.59 2.03
C LEU A 215 19.99 -6.06 1.90
N ALA A 216 21.16 -5.45 1.72
CA ALA A 216 21.29 -4.02 1.49
C ALA A 216 20.54 -3.56 0.24
N SER A 217 20.70 -4.29 -0.86
CA SER A 217 20.14 -3.94 -2.17
C SER A 217 18.65 -4.29 -2.31
N LEU A 218 18.26 -5.50 -1.91
CA LEU A 218 16.91 -6.03 -2.12
C LEU A 218 15.99 -5.90 -0.89
N GLY A 219 16.56 -5.67 0.29
CA GLY A 219 15.85 -5.68 1.57
C GLY A 219 15.08 -4.40 1.91
N LYS A 220 15.16 -3.32 1.11
CA LYS A 220 14.64 -2.00 1.48
C LYS A 220 13.18 -2.03 1.96
N GLN A 221 12.28 -2.65 1.18
CA GLN A 221 10.85 -2.68 1.56
C GLN A 221 10.60 -3.47 2.85
N GLY A 222 11.30 -4.60 3.02
CA GLY A 222 11.24 -5.38 4.25
C GLY A 222 11.79 -4.59 5.45
N ARG A 223 12.89 -3.86 5.27
CA ARG A 223 13.47 -3.01 6.30
C ARG A 223 12.50 -1.93 6.76
N ASP A 224 11.94 -1.17 5.83
CA ASP A 224 10.96 -0.13 6.14
C ASP A 224 9.74 -0.71 6.90
N PHE A 225 9.35 -1.95 6.57
CA PHE A 225 8.29 -2.66 7.28
C PHE A 225 8.69 -3.07 8.70
N PHE A 226 9.89 -3.62 8.91
CA PHE A 226 10.39 -4.01 10.22
C PHE A 226 10.68 -2.80 11.12
N ASP A 227 11.23 -1.72 10.57
CA ASP A 227 11.42 -0.47 11.31
C ASP A 227 10.09 0.04 11.86
N PHE A 228 9.04 0.04 11.04
CA PHE A 228 7.71 0.42 11.49
C PHE A 228 7.17 -0.52 12.59
N LEU A 229 7.31 -1.85 12.43
CA LEU A 229 6.88 -2.82 13.46
C LEU A 229 7.61 -2.57 14.80
N THR A 230 8.88 -2.18 14.74
CA THR A 230 9.68 -1.83 15.91
C THR A 230 9.19 -0.52 16.55
N GLU A 231 8.89 0.50 15.75
CA GLU A 231 8.40 1.81 16.23
C GLU A 231 7.07 1.70 16.99
N ILE A 232 6.16 0.83 16.55
CA ILE A 232 4.87 0.63 17.23
C ILE A 232 4.98 -0.23 18.50
N GLY A 233 6.18 -0.70 18.85
CA GLY A 233 6.46 -1.38 20.11
C GLY A 233 5.86 -2.77 20.22
N LEU A 234 5.85 -3.55 19.15
CA LEU A 234 5.39 -4.95 19.19
C LEU A 234 6.31 -5.81 20.05
N GLU A 235 5.71 -6.75 20.79
CA GLU A 235 6.45 -7.79 21.47
C GLU A 235 6.93 -8.80 20.41
N GLU A 236 8.23 -8.84 20.16
CA GLU A 236 8.84 -9.74 19.18
C GLU A 236 9.13 -11.11 19.82
N GLN A 237 8.72 -12.17 19.13
CA GLN A 237 9.06 -13.55 19.47
C GLN A 237 9.83 -14.16 18.30
N PRO A 238 11.18 -14.08 18.29
CA PRO A 238 11.98 -14.58 17.21
C PRO A 238 11.94 -16.11 17.15
N VAL A 239 11.67 -16.65 15.96
CA VAL A 239 11.68 -18.10 15.68
C VAL A 239 12.59 -18.33 14.50
N PHE A 240 13.90 -18.39 14.74
CA PHE A 240 14.91 -18.71 13.74
C PHE A 240 15.32 -20.17 13.84
N GLU A 241 15.45 -20.81 12.68
CA GLU A 241 16.04 -22.16 12.58
C GLU A 241 17.50 -22.02 12.16
N GLU A 242 18.35 -22.92 12.67
CA GLU A 242 19.73 -23.02 12.22
C GLU A 242 19.75 -23.59 10.80
N VAL A 243 20.45 -22.92 9.91
CA VAL A 243 20.66 -23.35 8.53
C VAL A 243 22.03 -24.04 8.43
N SER A 244 22.06 -25.23 7.85
CA SER A 244 23.33 -25.96 7.60
C SER A 244 24.15 -25.27 6.50
N ASP A 245 25.46 -25.47 6.45
CA ASP A 245 26.37 -24.90 5.43
C ASP A 245 26.68 -25.87 4.29
N ASP A 246 25.79 -26.83 4.02
CA ASP A 246 26.04 -27.92 3.07
C ASP A 246 25.73 -27.59 1.61
N THR A 247 25.09 -26.46 1.35
CA THR A 247 24.82 -25.96 -0.01
C THR A 247 25.14 -24.47 -0.10
N LEU A 248 25.43 -23.99 -1.33
CA LEU A 248 25.65 -22.56 -1.58
C LEU A 248 24.45 -21.70 -1.13
N LEU A 249 23.22 -22.21 -1.31
CA LEU A 249 22.02 -21.51 -0.86
C LEU A 249 21.98 -21.39 0.66
N HIS A 250 22.30 -22.47 1.37
CA HIS A 250 22.33 -22.48 2.83
C HIS A 250 23.45 -21.57 3.39
N CYS A 251 24.64 -21.57 2.78
CA CYS A 251 25.69 -20.63 3.13
C CYS A 251 25.22 -19.18 2.98
N LEU A 252 24.58 -18.86 1.86
CA LEU A 252 24.05 -17.52 1.60
C LEU A 252 22.95 -17.12 2.60
N GLN A 253 22.03 -18.03 2.91
CA GLN A 253 20.99 -17.80 3.92
C GLN A 253 21.58 -17.58 5.31
N ASN A 254 22.60 -18.35 5.68
CA ASN A 254 23.32 -18.23 6.95
C ASN A 254 24.07 -16.90 7.04
N ASP A 255 24.72 -16.45 5.94
CA ASP A 255 25.38 -15.15 5.87
C ASP A 255 24.39 -14.00 6.03
N ILE A 256 23.22 -14.07 5.38
CA ILE A 256 22.16 -13.07 5.52
C ILE A 256 21.61 -13.07 6.96
N GLN A 257 21.29 -14.25 7.50
CA GLN A 257 20.72 -14.38 8.85
C GLN A 257 21.63 -13.79 9.91
N ASN A 258 22.96 -13.92 9.72
CA ASN A 258 23.97 -13.44 10.66
C ASN A 258 24.65 -12.12 10.26
N LEU A 259 24.14 -11.42 9.24
CA LEU A 259 24.69 -10.19 8.66
C LEU A 259 26.17 -10.30 8.26
N ARG A 260 26.63 -11.47 7.85
CA ARG A 260 28.01 -11.69 7.43
C ARG A 260 28.21 -11.26 5.98
N MET A 261 29.41 -10.75 5.69
CA MET A 261 29.81 -10.56 4.30
C MET A 261 30.07 -11.94 3.67
N PRO A 262 29.64 -12.16 2.41
CA PRO A 262 29.91 -13.41 1.73
C PRO A 262 31.42 -13.62 1.62
N SER A 263 31.88 -14.81 2.01
CA SER A 263 33.28 -15.22 1.98
C SER A 263 33.75 -15.58 0.58
#